data_68fb7d4ab879b2e6e2d89e40e2e5b140
#
_entry.id   68fb7d4ab879b2e6e2d89e40e2e5b140
#
_cell.length_a   1.000
_cell.length_b   1.000
_cell.length_c   1.000
_cell.angle_alpha   90.00
_cell.angle_beta   90.00
_cell.angle_gamma   90.00
#
_symmetry.space_group_name_H-M   'P 1'
#
loop_
_entity.id
_entity.type
_entity.pdbx_description
1 polymer ?
#
loop_
_entity_poly.entity_id
_entity_poly.type
_entity_poly.pdbx_seq_one_letter_code
_entity_poly.pdbx_strand_id
1 'polypeptide(L)'
;MNVFKSDTAKKQILDTYDQLLDMWDIEKEERDIDTYYGTTHVIVCGDKHNPPLLLFHGVGDNSALMWIYNAKSLSGRFRLYAVDTIGGPGKSVPNEHYDKNFDDIRWIDEILAALELQSVYIAGVSNGAHLAQIYGMNRPERVIKIICMAGTVPVGKYDPAKVMIKVFLPEALLPTMNNVHKLMAKLCGKNTRAFTGNAVIMEHYMYLLKGFNTMAMSYHKIEGYDDDHVGAIREKTLYLVGDADPFAQMGGKRLLVQNNMNTRFFPDVGHGINHEIADEVNRIIPEFLLDG
;
A
#
# COMPACT_ATOMS: atom_id res chain seq x y z
N MET A 1 15.57 12.57 -7.48
CA MET A 1 15.13 11.70 -8.63
C MET A 1 13.73 12.14 -9.02
N ASN A 2 13.40 12.20 -10.33
CA ASN A 2 12.06 12.61 -10.75
C ASN A 2 11.07 11.46 -10.57
N VAL A 3 9.95 11.71 -9.87
CA VAL A 3 8.86 10.76 -9.66
C VAL A 3 8.09 10.51 -10.97
N PHE A 4 7.87 11.55 -11.75
CA PHE A 4 7.16 11.49 -13.02
C PHE A 4 8.12 11.68 -14.19
N LYS A 5 7.85 10.97 -15.30
CA LYS A 5 8.68 11.03 -16.52
C LYS A 5 8.55 12.36 -17.27
N SER A 6 7.47 13.13 -17.08
CA SER A 6 7.24 14.46 -17.63
C SER A 6 6.16 15.21 -16.85
N ASP A 7 6.06 16.54 -17.04
CA ASP A 7 5.00 17.37 -16.44
C ASP A 7 3.61 16.99 -16.99
N THR A 8 3.50 16.61 -18.24
CA THR A 8 2.25 16.09 -18.82
C THR A 8 1.82 14.80 -18.13
N ALA A 9 2.76 13.87 -17.90
CA ALA A 9 2.46 12.63 -17.20
C ALA A 9 2.05 12.89 -15.73
N LYS A 10 2.75 13.80 -15.05
CA LYS A 10 2.38 14.25 -13.70
C LYS A 10 0.94 14.75 -13.68
N LYS A 11 0.61 15.68 -14.60
CA LYS A 11 -0.73 16.25 -14.68
C LYS A 11 -1.80 15.17 -14.89
N GLN A 12 -1.61 14.26 -15.85
CA GLN A 12 -2.58 13.19 -16.14
C GLN A 12 -2.81 12.26 -14.97
N ILE A 13 -1.73 11.90 -14.26
CA ILE A 13 -1.82 11.04 -13.07
C ILE A 13 -2.55 11.78 -11.95
N LEU A 14 -2.22 13.04 -11.69
CA LEU A 14 -2.87 13.80 -10.60
C LEU A 14 -4.32 14.17 -10.94
N ASP A 15 -4.66 14.46 -12.19
CA ASP A 15 -6.05 14.70 -12.61
C ASP A 15 -6.93 13.46 -12.36
N THR A 16 -6.42 12.26 -12.65
CA THR A 16 -7.16 11.01 -12.36
C THR A 16 -7.08 10.60 -10.90
N TYR A 17 -6.03 10.96 -10.17
CA TYR A 17 -5.96 10.84 -8.71
C TYR A 17 -7.11 11.59 -8.04
N ASP A 18 -7.32 12.85 -8.42
CA ASP A 18 -8.40 13.68 -7.85
C ASP A 18 -9.78 13.08 -8.16
N GLN A 19 -9.99 12.59 -9.39
CA GLN A 19 -11.24 11.89 -9.74
C GLN A 19 -11.47 10.63 -8.88
N LEU A 20 -10.43 9.84 -8.63
CA LEU A 20 -10.50 8.65 -7.77
C LEU A 20 -10.78 9.04 -6.32
N LEU A 21 -10.15 10.12 -5.84
CA LEU A 21 -10.35 10.62 -4.49
C LEU A 21 -11.79 11.14 -4.29
N ASP A 22 -12.37 11.79 -5.30
CA ASP A 22 -13.77 12.24 -5.26
C ASP A 22 -14.74 11.04 -5.16
N MET A 23 -14.40 9.90 -5.75
CA MET A 23 -15.21 8.67 -5.67
C MET A 23 -15.24 8.03 -4.28
N TRP A 24 -14.43 8.46 -3.31
CA TRP A 24 -14.54 7.96 -1.94
C TRP A 24 -15.88 8.30 -1.28
N ASP A 25 -16.58 9.33 -1.77
CA ASP A 25 -17.93 9.72 -1.34
C ASP A 25 -18.06 9.84 0.19
N ILE A 26 -17.07 10.51 0.81
CA ILE A 26 -16.99 10.82 2.23
C ILE A 26 -16.36 12.18 2.44
N GLU A 27 -16.65 12.80 3.58
CA GLU A 27 -15.93 14.01 4.03
C GLU A 27 -14.47 13.64 4.32
N LYS A 28 -13.57 14.39 3.72
CA LYS A 28 -12.12 14.19 3.83
C LYS A 28 -11.36 15.48 3.74
N GLU A 29 -10.19 15.51 4.31
CA GLU A 29 -9.22 16.59 4.19
C GLU A 29 -7.91 16.05 3.64
N GLU A 30 -7.22 16.87 2.87
CA GLU A 30 -5.87 16.57 2.39
C GLU A 30 -4.90 17.43 3.21
N ARG A 31 -3.83 16.83 3.71
CA ARG A 31 -2.78 17.48 4.50
C ARG A 31 -1.43 17.23 3.88
N ASP A 32 -0.64 18.29 3.78
CA ASP A 32 0.77 18.20 3.41
C ASP A 32 1.61 18.34 4.68
N ILE A 33 2.44 17.33 4.94
CA ILE A 33 3.31 17.24 6.11
C ILE A 33 4.75 17.41 5.66
N ASP A 34 5.41 18.44 6.19
CA ASP A 34 6.85 18.62 5.96
C ASP A 34 7.65 17.60 6.77
N THR A 35 8.46 16.82 6.07
CA THR A 35 9.41 15.87 6.63
C THR A 35 10.83 16.22 6.19
N TYR A 36 11.82 15.62 6.83
CA TYR A 36 13.21 15.77 6.41
C TYR A 36 13.42 15.41 4.93
N TYR A 37 12.63 14.48 4.41
CA TYR A 37 12.77 13.95 3.05
C TYR A 37 11.90 14.65 2.00
N GLY A 38 11.15 15.65 2.40
CA GLY A 38 10.23 16.40 1.54
C GLY A 38 8.82 16.47 2.12
N THR A 39 7.87 16.89 1.31
CA THR A 39 6.48 17.00 1.71
C THR A 39 5.76 15.68 1.51
N THR A 40 5.17 15.15 2.58
CA THR A 40 4.35 13.94 2.53
C THR A 40 2.88 14.31 2.53
N HIS A 41 2.16 13.86 1.51
CA HIS A 41 0.72 14.06 1.38
C HIS A 41 -0.07 12.98 2.11
N VAL A 42 -1.08 13.37 2.88
CA VAL A 42 -1.92 12.46 3.67
C VAL A 42 -3.40 12.83 3.49
N ILE A 43 -4.21 11.86 3.07
CA ILE A 43 -5.67 11.98 3.05
C ILE A 43 -6.20 11.57 4.42
N VAL A 44 -6.98 12.44 5.05
CA VAL A 44 -7.53 12.20 6.39
C VAL A 44 -9.05 12.18 6.35
N CYS A 45 -9.68 11.14 6.91
CA CYS A 45 -11.14 11.03 6.98
C CYS A 45 -11.60 10.20 8.21
N GLY A 46 -12.89 10.26 8.52
CA GLY A 46 -13.47 9.63 9.70
C GLY A 46 -13.50 10.56 10.92
N ASP A 47 -14.20 10.16 11.98
CA ASP A 47 -14.35 10.96 13.19
C ASP A 47 -12.98 11.09 13.90
N LYS A 48 -12.66 12.32 14.36
CA LYS A 48 -11.38 12.62 15.04
C LYS A 48 -11.20 11.88 16.37
N HIS A 49 -12.27 11.38 16.97
CA HIS A 49 -12.25 10.62 18.22
C HIS A 49 -12.10 9.10 17.98
N ASN A 50 -12.23 8.64 16.73
CA ASN A 50 -12.02 7.25 16.40
C ASN A 50 -10.52 6.87 16.49
N PRO A 51 -10.20 5.59 16.76
CA PRO A 51 -8.84 5.09 16.76
C PRO A 51 -8.09 5.40 15.45
N PRO A 52 -6.82 5.86 15.53
CA PRO A 52 -6.05 6.20 14.34
C PRO A 52 -5.60 4.95 13.57
N LEU A 53 -5.89 4.91 12.28
CA LEU A 53 -5.44 3.88 11.35
C LEU A 53 -4.61 4.50 10.22
N LEU A 54 -3.32 4.19 10.21
CA LEU A 54 -2.39 4.59 9.17
C LEU A 54 -2.46 3.60 7.99
N LEU A 55 -2.56 4.11 6.78
CA LEU A 55 -2.79 3.33 5.58
C LEU A 55 -1.65 3.54 4.58
N PHE A 56 -0.97 2.46 4.16
CA PHE A 56 0.10 2.49 3.16
C PHE A 56 -0.27 1.72 1.88
N HIS A 57 -0.05 2.33 0.73
CA HIS A 57 -0.27 1.74 -0.60
C HIS A 57 0.92 0.93 -1.12
N GLY A 58 0.73 0.18 -2.21
CA GLY A 58 1.76 -0.59 -2.89
C GLY A 58 2.67 0.23 -3.80
N VAL A 59 3.74 -0.39 -4.32
CA VAL A 59 4.62 0.24 -5.32
C VAL A 59 3.85 0.52 -6.60
N GLY A 60 4.03 1.73 -7.13
CA GLY A 60 3.41 2.14 -8.39
C GLY A 60 1.91 2.43 -8.27
N ASP A 61 1.45 2.64 -7.06
CA ASP A 61 0.08 3.01 -6.71
C ASP A 61 0.07 4.28 -5.84
N ASN A 62 -1.08 4.76 -5.44
CA ASN A 62 -1.26 5.89 -4.52
C ASN A 62 -2.49 5.69 -3.63
N SER A 63 -2.63 6.55 -2.64
CA SER A 63 -3.70 6.41 -1.64
C SER A 63 -5.10 6.53 -2.22
N ALA A 64 -5.32 7.43 -3.17
CA ALA A 64 -6.63 7.66 -3.77
C ALA A 64 -7.18 6.41 -4.47
N LEU A 65 -6.33 5.68 -5.20
CA LEU A 65 -6.69 4.44 -5.85
C LEU A 65 -6.73 3.27 -4.86
N MET A 66 -5.70 3.12 -4.04
CA MET A 66 -5.56 1.93 -3.19
C MET A 66 -6.74 1.74 -2.24
N TRP A 67 -7.29 2.82 -1.70
CA TRP A 67 -8.31 2.74 -0.63
C TRP A 67 -9.73 3.07 -1.11
N ILE A 68 -9.95 3.17 -2.43
CA ILE A 68 -11.22 3.60 -3.05
C ILE A 68 -12.43 2.79 -2.60
N TYR A 69 -12.30 1.48 -2.36
CA TYR A 69 -13.39 0.62 -1.90
C TYR A 69 -13.38 0.35 -0.38
N ASN A 70 -12.42 0.93 0.33
CA ASN A 70 -12.26 0.66 1.75
C ASN A 70 -12.51 1.90 2.62
N ALA A 71 -12.12 3.08 2.15
CA ALA A 71 -12.13 4.31 2.93
C ALA A 71 -13.50 4.61 3.55
N LYS A 72 -14.59 4.52 2.77
CA LYS A 72 -15.95 4.79 3.24
C LYS A 72 -16.37 3.87 4.40
N SER A 73 -16.09 2.59 4.30
CA SER A 73 -16.42 1.62 5.35
C SER A 73 -15.54 1.79 6.58
N LEU A 74 -14.24 1.91 6.38
CA LEU A 74 -13.28 1.99 7.47
C LEU A 74 -13.37 3.30 8.25
N SER A 75 -13.71 4.43 7.60
CA SER A 75 -13.85 5.74 8.26
C SER A 75 -15.00 5.80 9.29
N GLY A 76 -15.94 4.86 9.21
CA GLY A 76 -16.99 4.69 10.23
C GLY A 76 -16.49 4.13 11.57
N ARG A 77 -15.30 3.52 11.59
CA ARG A 77 -14.72 2.88 12.78
C ARG A 77 -13.36 3.46 13.17
N PHE A 78 -12.66 4.11 12.24
CA PHE A 78 -11.31 4.66 12.42
C PHE A 78 -11.23 6.11 11.96
N ARG A 79 -10.28 6.85 12.53
CA ARG A 79 -9.71 8.04 11.91
C ARG A 79 -8.62 7.57 10.96
N LEU A 80 -8.87 7.63 9.67
CA LEU A 80 -7.96 7.15 8.62
C LEU A 80 -6.91 8.22 8.28
N TYR A 81 -5.70 7.79 8.06
CA TYR A 81 -4.57 8.57 7.56
C TYR A 81 -3.94 7.80 6.39
N ALA A 82 -4.44 8.04 5.18
CA ALA A 82 -3.93 7.38 3.99
C ALA A 82 -2.75 8.18 3.42
N VAL A 83 -1.57 7.60 3.55
CA VAL A 83 -0.29 8.26 3.24
C VAL A 83 0.12 7.97 1.81
N ASP A 84 0.31 9.01 1.01
CA ASP A 84 1.03 8.88 -0.25
C ASP A 84 2.51 8.67 0.05
N THR A 85 2.98 7.45 -0.20
CA THR A 85 4.38 7.07 0.06
C THR A 85 5.32 7.97 -0.73
N ILE A 86 6.31 8.57 -0.06
CA ILE A 86 7.28 9.47 -0.71
C ILE A 86 8.02 8.74 -1.84
N GLY A 87 8.20 9.40 -2.98
CA GLY A 87 8.71 8.76 -4.19
C GLY A 87 7.67 7.97 -5.00
N GLY A 88 6.47 7.72 -4.46
CA GLY A 88 5.33 7.11 -5.15
C GLY A 88 4.57 8.09 -6.06
N PRO A 89 3.69 7.60 -6.95
CA PRO A 89 2.98 8.42 -7.93
C PRO A 89 1.72 9.11 -7.37
N GLY A 90 1.80 9.60 -6.13
CA GLY A 90 0.79 10.42 -5.47
C GLY A 90 1.18 11.89 -5.44
N LYS A 91 0.66 12.60 -4.42
CA LYS A 91 0.90 14.05 -4.21
C LYS A 91 2.12 14.35 -3.35
N SER A 92 2.76 13.35 -2.73
CA SER A 92 4.00 13.55 -1.97
C SER A 92 5.14 14.02 -2.88
N VAL A 93 5.95 14.97 -2.38
CA VAL A 93 7.04 15.60 -3.14
C VAL A 93 8.37 15.40 -2.41
N PRO A 94 9.24 14.51 -2.92
CA PRO A 94 10.57 14.33 -2.33
C PRO A 94 11.48 15.54 -2.58
N ASN A 95 12.39 15.81 -1.61
CA ASN A 95 13.46 16.81 -1.73
C ASN A 95 14.83 16.13 -1.97
N GLU A 96 15.92 16.90 -1.82
CA GLU A 96 17.29 16.43 -2.02
C GLU A 96 17.77 15.40 -0.99
N HIS A 97 17.12 15.30 0.17
CA HIS A 97 17.44 14.32 1.22
C HIS A 97 16.82 12.94 0.97
N TYR A 98 15.85 12.86 0.03
CA TYR A 98 15.31 11.58 -0.41
C TYR A 98 16.29 10.94 -1.41
N ASP A 99 17.24 10.22 -0.86
CA ASP A 99 18.36 9.60 -1.58
C ASP A 99 18.64 8.16 -1.07
N LYS A 100 19.79 7.60 -1.41
CA LYS A 100 20.23 6.26 -0.97
C LYS A 100 20.32 6.08 0.56
N ASN A 101 20.32 7.16 1.34
CA ASN A 101 20.36 7.15 2.80
C ASN A 101 18.96 7.35 3.40
N PHE A 102 17.92 7.29 2.59
CA PHE A 102 16.53 7.37 3.03
C PHE A 102 16.26 6.32 4.12
N ASP A 103 15.58 6.74 5.18
CA ASP A 103 15.19 5.92 6.33
C ASP A 103 13.66 5.95 6.49
N ASP A 104 13.01 4.84 6.15
CA ASP A 104 11.57 4.65 6.25
C ASP A 104 11.06 4.85 7.69
N ILE A 105 11.83 4.42 8.69
CA ILE A 105 11.43 4.50 10.10
C ILE A 105 11.39 5.96 10.55
N ARG A 106 12.45 6.73 10.24
CA ARG A 106 12.49 8.15 10.53
C ARG A 106 11.36 8.91 9.82
N TRP A 107 11.13 8.60 8.55
CA TRP A 107 10.06 9.23 7.77
C TRP A 107 8.69 8.99 8.40
N ILE A 108 8.37 7.77 8.82
CA ILE A 108 7.11 7.45 9.49
C ILE A 108 7.04 8.11 10.89
N ASP A 109 8.16 8.13 11.65
CA ASP A 109 8.23 8.83 12.94
C ASP A 109 7.87 10.32 12.80
N GLU A 110 8.39 10.99 11.77
CA GLU A 110 8.11 12.41 11.48
C GLU A 110 6.64 12.65 11.09
N ILE A 111 6.03 11.74 10.29
CA ILE A 111 4.59 11.79 9.97
C ILE A 111 3.75 11.66 11.24
N LEU A 112 4.02 10.66 12.09
CA LEU A 112 3.24 10.46 13.31
C LEU A 112 3.41 11.62 14.29
N ALA A 113 4.61 12.21 14.37
CA ALA A 113 4.87 13.39 15.21
C ALA A 113 4.06 14.60 14.74
N ALA A 114 4.04 14.88 13.43
CA ALA A 114 3.28 15.99 12.85
C ALA A 114 1.76 15.81 12.97
N LEU A 115 1.29 14.58 12.99
CA LEU A 115 -0.12 14.22 13.22
C LEU A 115 -0.48 14.11 14.71
N GLU A 116 0.47 14.32 15.62
CA GLU A 116 0.32 14.20 17.09
C GLU A 116 -0.15 12.79 17.54
N LEU A 117 0.23 11.75 16.78
CA LEU A 117 -0.16 10.37 17.05
C LEU A 117 0.92 9.65 17.88
N GLN A 118 0.55 9.16 19.06
CA GLN A 118 1.46 8.41 19.95
C GLN A 118 1.58 6.95 19.57
N SER A 119 0.45 6.31 19.26
CA SER A 119 0.37 4.94 18.78
C SER A 119 -0.75 4.79 17.75
N VAL A 120 -0.59 3.85 16.81
CA VAL A 120 -1.50 3.69 15.67
C VAL A 120 -1.76 2.23 15.37
N TYR A 121 -2.90 1.96 14.75
CA TYR A 121 -3.11 0.79 13.91
C TYR A 121 -2.51 1.06 12.55
N ILE A 122 -2.01 0.03 11.87
CA ILE A 122 -1.47 0.18 10.51
C ILE A 122 -2.09 -0.88 9.60
N ALA A 123 -2.49 -0.48 8.40
CA ALA A 123 -2.83 -1.41 7.33
C ALA A 123 -2.05 -1.05 6.06
N GLY A 124 -1.53 -2.06 5.38
CA GLY A 124 -0.77 -1.85 4.16
C GLY A 124 -0.99 -2.94 3.13
N VAL A 125 -0.81 -2.57 1.87
CA VAL A 125 -0.92 -3.49 0.72
C VAL A 125 0.42 -3.61 0.03
N SER A 126 0.89 -4.83 -0.24
CA SER A 126 2.14 -5.08 -0.97
C SER A 126 3.35 -4.40 -0.29
N ASN A 127 3.99 -3.41 -0.92
CA ASN A 127 5.05 -2.61 -0.30
C ASN A 127 4.56 -1.88 0.94
N GLY A 128 3.31 -1.42 0.97
CA GLY A 128 2.71 -0.83 2.16
C GLY A 128 2.61 -1.82 3.32
N ALA A 129 2.40 -3.10 3.05
CA ALA A 129 2.46 -4.16 4.06
C ALA A 129 3.90 -4.35 4.58
N HIS A 130 4.92 -4.19 3.71
CA HIS A 130 6.31 -4.19 4.14
C HIS A 130 6.62 -3.00 5.06
N LEU A 131 6.22 -1.78 4.68
CA LEU A 131 6.39 -0.58 5.51
C LEU A 131 5.73 -0.72 6.89
N ALA A 132 4.52 -1.25 6.94
CA ALA A 132 3.81 -1.52 8.20
C ALA A 132 4.61 -2.47 9.12
N GLN A 133 5.18 -3.53 8.55
CA GLN A 133 5.96 -4.51 9.29
C GLN A 133 7.29 -3.93 9.78
N ILE A 134 8.09 -3.30 8.91
CA ILE A 134 9.38 -2.75 9.33
C ILE A 134 9.21 -1.66 10.39
N TYR A 135 8.16 -0.84 10.28
CA TYR A 135 7.86 0.14 11.31
C TYR A 135 7.47 -0.55 12.63
N GLY A 136 6.59 -1.53 12.60
CA GLY A 136 6.19 -2.29 13.79
C GLY A 136 7.33 -3.06 14.46
N MET A 137 8.29 -3.57 13.69
CA MET A 137 9.49 -4.23 14.22
C MET A 137 10.47 -3.25 14.88
N ASN A 138 10.62 -2.03 14.33
CA ASN A 138 11.54 -1.03 14.85
C ASN A 138 10.92 -0.10 15.91
N ARG A 139 9.59 -0.03 15.99
CA ARG A 139 8.81 0.81 16.92
C ARG A 139 7.63 0.03 17.51
N PRO A 140 7.86 -1.12 18.14
CA PRO A 140 6.78 -2.00 18.60
C PRO A 140 5.84 -1.33 19.60
N GLU A 141 6.30 -0.33 20.36
CA GLU A 141 5.51 0.45 21.32
C GLU A 141 4.57 1.44 20.65
N ARG A 142 4.86 1.83 19.39
CA ARG A 142 4.05 2.78 18.63
C ARG A 142 3.01 2.11 17.73
N VAL A 143 3.07 0.79 17.59
CA VAL A 143 2.15 0.02 16.74
C VAL A 143 1.28 -0.89 17.57
N ILE A 144 -0.03 -0.66 17.54
CA ILE A 144 -1.01 -1.44 18.30
C ILE A 144 -1.22 -2.80 17.62
N LYS A 145 -1.70 -2.81 16.37
CA LYS A 145 -1.84 -4.00 15.51
C LYS A 145 -1.64 -3.65 14.05
N ILE A 146 -1.39 -4.67 13.23
CA ILE A 146 -1.04 -4.53 11.81
C ILE A 146 -1.93 -5.44 10.96
N ILE A 147 -2.43 -4.89 9.84
CA ILE A 147 -3.01 -5.66 8.73
C ILE A 147 -2.03 -5.61 7.55
N CYS A 148 -1.57 -6.77 7.12
CA CYS A 148 -0.75 -6.92 5.92
C CYS A 148 -1.55 -7.58 4.80
N MET A 149 -1.81 -6.87 3.72
CA MET A 149 -2.53 -7.38 2.54
C MET A 149 -1.58 -7.60 1.38
N ALA A 150 -1.75 -8.72 0.68
CA ALA A 150 -0.94 -9.09 -0.49
C ALA A 150 0.58 -8.97 -0.24
N GLY A 151 1.00 -9.26 0.99
CA GLY A 151 2.39 -9.18 1.45
C GLY A 151 2.90 -10.52 1.98
N THR A 152 4.18 -10.53 2.39
CA THR A 152 4.80 -11.65 3.09
C THR A 152 5.66 -11.14 4.24
N VAL A 153 6.07 -12.05 5.13
CA VAL A 153 6.99 -11.71 6.21
C VAL A 153 8.41 -11.45 5.64
N PRO A 154 9.11 -10.40 6.09
CA PRO A 154 10.42 -10.02 5.52
C PRO A 154 11.57 -10.84 6.14
N VAL A 155 11.53 -12.18 5.99
CA VAL A 155 12.57 -13.10 6.45
C VAL A 155 13.13 -13.93 5.31
N GLY A 156 14.38 -14.33 5.43
CA GLY A 156 15.00 -15.23 4.47
C GLY A 156 15.25 -14.58 3.10
N LYS A 157 15.47 -15.44 2.10
CA LYS A 157 15.75 -15.01 0.72
C LYS A 157 14.46 -15.03 -0.11
N TYR A 158 13.71 -13.95 -0.08
CA TYR A 158 12.62 -13.70 -0.99
C TYR A 158 13.00 -12.55 -1.93
N ASP A 159 12.89 -12.79 -3.23
CA ASP A 159 13.26 -11.80 -4.25
C ASP A 159 11.99 -11.33 -5.00
N PRO A 160 11.32 -10.29 -4.50
CA PRO A 160 10.12 -9.75 -5.13
C PRO A 160 10.43 -9.12 -6.50
N ALA A 161 11.69 -8.73 -6.78
CA ALA A 161 12.06 -8.13 -8.05
C ALA A 161 11.84 -9.08 -9.23
N LYS A 162 12.08 -10.40 -9.06
CA LYS A 162 11.79 -11.40 -10.09
C LYS A 162 10.30 -11.49 -10.41
N VAL A 163 9.45 -11.38 -9.40
CA VAL A 163 7.98 -11.38 -9.58
C VAL A 163 7.56 -10.11 -10.30
N MET A 164 8.06 -8.95 -9.84
CA MET A 164 7.80 -7.65 -10.47
C MET A 164 8.14 -7.66 -11.95
N ILE A 165 9.33 -8.14 -12.32
CA ILE A 165 9.76 -8.24 -13.72
C ILE A 165 8.79 -9.14 -14.51
N LYS A 166 8.46 -10.31 -13.98
CA LYS A 166 7.59 -11.27 -14.67
C LYS A 166 6.16 -10.76 -14.87
N VAL A 167 5.62 -10.06 -13.88
CA VAL A 167 4.22 -9.60 -13.89
C VAL A 167 4.09 -8.29 -14.67
N PHE A 168 4.92 -7.30 -14.39
CA PHE A 168 4.72 -5.93 -14.87
C PHE A 168 5.49 -5.58 -16.13
N LEU A 169 6.71 -6.09 -16.32
CA LEU A 169 7.59 -5.65 -17.41
C LEU A 169 6.98 -5.80 -18.81
N PRO A 170 6.32 -6.91 -19.17
CA PRO A 170 5.76 -7.06 -20.51
C PRO A 170 4.73 -5.98 -20.85
N GLU A 171 3.86 -5.61 -19.91
CA GLU A 171 2.81 -4.62 -20.10
C GLU A 171 3.33 -3.18 -19.98
N ALA A 172 4.35 -2.97 -19.14
CA ALA A 172 4.98 -1.66 -18.98
C ALA A 172 5.79 -1.20 -20.19
N LEU A 173 6.33 -2.12 -20.99
CA LEU A 173 7.07 -1.81 -22.21
C LEU A 173 6.20 -1.18 -23.29
N LEU A 174 4.92 -1.56 -23.38
CA LEU A 174 3.95 -1.03 -24.33
C LEU A 174 2.63 -0.69 -23.59
N PRO A 175 2.57 0.43 -22.87
CA PRO A 175 1.42 0.79 -22.05
C PRO A 175 0.24 1.23 -22.93
N THR A 176 -0.62 0.27 -23.25
CA THR A 176 -1.90 0.45 -23.94
C THR A 176 -3.04 -0.03 -23.04
N MET A 177 -4.28 0.40 -23.30
CA MET A 177 -5.44 -0.06 -22.54
C MET A 177 -5.56 -1.60 -22.55
N ASN A 178 -5.28 -2.24 -23.69
CA ASN A 178 -5.28 -3.71 -23.79
C ASN A 178 -4.22 -4.35 -22.86
N ASN A 179 -3.06 -3.73 -22.71
CA ASN A 179 -2.02 -4.24 -21.79
C ASN A 179 -2.37 -3.95 -20.34
N VAL A 180 -3.08 -2.87 -20.02
CA VAL A 180 -3.65 -2.65 -18.69
C VAL A 180 -4.65 -3.78 -18.33
N HIS A 181 -5.54 -4.15 -19.25
CA HIS A 181 -6.44 -5.30 -19.04
C HIS A 181 -5.67 -6.60 -18.79
N LYS A 182 -4.61 -6.87 -19.55
CA LYS A 182 -3.75 -8.04 -19.34
C LYS A 182 -3.04 -8.01 -17.97
N LEU A 183 -2.59 -6.83 -17.54
CA LEU A 183 -1.98 -6.66 -16.22
C LEU A 183 -2.99 -6.95 -15.11
N MET A 184 -4.21 -6.42 -15.20
CA MET A 184 -5.27 -6.73 -14.25
C MET A 184 -5.57 -8.24 -14.20
N ALA A 185 -5.62 -8.90 -15.35
CA ALA A 185 -5.82 -10.35 -15.42
C ALA A 185 -4.69 -11.18 -14.77
N LYS A 186 -3.47 -10.63 -14.70
CA LYS A 186 -2.34 -11.27 -14.01
C LYS A 186 -2.32 -11.01 -12.50
N LEU A 187 -2.76 -9.82 -12.09
CA LEU A 187 -2.74 -9.39 -10.69
C LEU A 187 -3.97 -9.87 -9.93
N CYS A 188 -5.13 -9.94 -10.58
CA CYS A 188 -6.37 -10.35 -9.96
C CYS A 188 -6.59 -11.87 -10.04
N GLY A 189 -7.40 -12.36 -9.13
CA GLY A 189 -8.00 -13.68 -9.22
C GLY A 189 -9.23 -13.69 -10.14
N LYS A 190 -10.36 -14.17 -9.64
CA LYS A 190 -11.60 -14.22 -10.44
C LYS A 190 -12.28 -12.87 -10.63
N ASN A 191 -12.11 -11.93 -9.70
CA ASN A 191 -12.84 -10.65 -9.72
C ASN A 191 -12.01 -9.52 -10.35
N THR A 192 -11.64 -9.66 -11.62
CA THR A 192 -11.01 -8.57 -12.38
C THR A 192 -11.92 -7.33 -12.52
N ARG A 193 -13.24 -7.51 -12.36
CA ARG A 193 -14.22 -6.41 -12.47
C ARG A 193 -14.04 -5.33 -11.40
N ALA A 194 -13.45 -5.65 -10.27
CA ALA A 194 -13.09 -4.65 -9.26
C ALA A 194 -12.25 -3.50 -9.84
N PHE A 195 -11.46 -3.80 -10.89
CA PHE A 195 -10.66 -2.80 -11.62
C PHE A 195 -11.29 -2.45 -12.97
N THR A 196 -11.55 -3.46 -13.81
CA THR A 196 -11.98 -3.26 -15.19
C THR A 196 -13.40 -2.71 -15.32
N GLY A 197 -14.19 -2.78 -14.25
CA GLY A 197 -15.55 -2.21 -14.19
C GLY A 197 -15.58 -0.69 -13.98
N ASN A 198 -14.44 -0.06 -13.72
CA ASN A 198 -14.33 1.37 -13.49
C ASN A 198 -13.36 2.00 -14.51
N ALA A 199 -13.87 2.86 -15.38
CA ALA A 199 -13.10 3.48 -16.44
C ALA A 199 -11.98 4.39 -15.91
N VAL A 200 -12.22 5.11 -14.80
CA VAL A 200 -11.23 6.01 -14.20
C VAL A 200 -10.06 5.21 -13.61
N ILE A 201 -10.33 4.08 -12.95
CA ILE A 201 -9.29 3.17 -12.44
C ILE A 201 -8.41 2.68 -13.60
N MET A 202 -9.01 2.23 -14.69
CA MET A 202 -8.29 1.71 -15.85
C MET A 202 -7.46 2.79 -16.55
N GLU A 203 -8.00 4.00 -16.66
CA GLU A 203 -7.28 5.15 -17.21
C GLU A 203 -6.13 5.56 -16.32
N HIS A 204 -6.33 5.60 -15.01
CA HIS A 204 -5.28 5.90 -14.04
C HIS A 204 -4.11 4.90 -14.13
N TYR A 205 -4.39 3.60 -14.16
CA TYR A 205 -3.34 2.58 -14.36
C TYR A 205 -2.60 2.76 -15.69
N MET A 206 -3.29 3.14 -16.76
CA MET A 206 -2.63 3.44 -18.03
C MET A 206 -1.68 4.63 -17.90
N TYR A 207 -2.06 5.69 -17.20
CA TYR A 207 -1.19 6.84 -16.96
C TYR A 207 -0.02 6.49 -16.04
N LEU A 208 -0.24 5.67 -15.01
CA LEU A 208 0.83 5.16 -14.13
C LEU A 208 1.88 4.37 -14.93
N LEU A 209 1.47 3.42 -15.76
CA LEU A 209 2.39 2.64 -16.59
C LEU A 209 3.19 3.53 -17.57
N LYS A 210 2.57 4.56 -18.13
CA LYS A 210 3.22 5.50 -19.05
C LYS A 210 4.16 6.47 -18.35
N GLY A 211 3.69 7.05 -17.25
CA GLY A 211 4.21 8.29 -16.71
C GLY A 211 4.95 8.20 -15.39
N PHE A 212 4.74 7.14 -14.61
CA PHE A 212 5.45 6.96 -13.34
C PHE A 212 6.86 6.39 -13.56
N ASN A 213 7.83 6.94 -12.83
CA ASN A 213 9.18 6.41 -12.77
C ASN A 213 9.32 5.49 -11.54
N THR A 214 9.16 4.19 -11.74
CA THR A 214 9.21 3.20 -10.65
C THR A 214 10.52 3.21 -9.88
N MET A 215 11.63 3.68 -10.48
CA MET A 215 12.91 3.83 -9.80
C MET A 215 12.87 4.89 -8.69
N ALA A 216 11.90 5.80 -8.71
CA ALA A 216 11.74 6.80 -7.66
C ALA A 216 11.42 6.18 -6.29
N MET A 217 10.86 4.96 -6.23
CA MET A 217 10.64 4.22 -4.98
C MET A 217 11.79 3.27 -4.60
N SER A 218 12.90 3.26 -5.34
CA SER A 218 14.02 2.32 -5.07
C SER A 218 14.77 2.60 -3.77
N TYR A 219 14.52 3.74 -3.13
CA TYR A 219 15.11 4.07 -1.83
C TYR A 219 14.34 3.45 -0.65
N HIS A 220 13.11 2.97 -0.85
CA HIS A 220 12.42 2.09 0.09
C HIS A 220 13.05 0.70 0.03
N LYS A 221 13.92 0.41 0.99
CA LYS A 221 14.72 -0.82 0.96
C LYS A 221 13.91 -2.00 1.47
N ILE A 222 13.95 -3.10 0.73
CA ILE A 222 13.41 -4.38 1.21
C ILE A 222 14.53 -5.09 1.95
N GLU A 223 14.58 -4.90 3.26
CA GLU A 223 15.55 -5.55 4.15
C GLU A 223 14.96 -6.85 4.72
N GLY A 224 15.82 -7.84 4.93
CA GLY A 224 15.46 -9.05 5.66
C GLY A 224 15.72 -8.87 7.15
N TYR A 225 14.81 -9.38 7.96
CA TYR A 225 14.86 -9.31 9.42
C TYR A 225 15.05 -10.72 10.00
N ASP A 226 15.56 -10.82 11.21
CA ASP A 226 15.68 -12.05 11.97
C ASP A 226 14.39 -12.40 12.74
N ASP A 227 14.38 -13.57 13.36
CA ASP A 227 13.21 -14.08 14.09
C ASP A 227 12.85 -13.23 15.31
N ASP A 228 13.81 -12.57 15.95
CA ASP A 228 13.56 -11.73 17.12
C ASP A 228 12.77 -10.49 16.75
N HIS A 229 13.15 -9.81 15.66
CA HIS A 229 12.41 -8.67 15.12
C HIS A 229 11.00 -9.08 14.68
N VAL A 230 10.87 -10.19 13.94
CA VAL A 230 9.55 -10.71 13.52
C VAL A 230 8.71 -11.11 14.72
N GLY A 231 9.32 -11.65 15.78
CA GLY A 231 8.67 -11.98 17.05
C GLY A 231 7.92 -10.80 17.67
N ALA A 232 8.47 -9.59 17.56
CA ALA A 232 7.86 -8.38 18.11
C ALA A 232 6.50 -8.01 17.48
N ILE A 233 6.24 -8.46 16.23
CA ILE A 233 4.99 -8.16 15.52
C ILE A 233 4.08 -9.38 15.32
N ARG A 234 4.54 -10.61 15.60
CA ARG A 234 3.83 -11.85 15.26
C ARG A 234 2.39 -11.88 15.78
N GLU A 235 2.20 -11.61 17.06
CA GLU A 235 0.88 -11.66 17.72
C GLU A 235 -0.04 -10.49 17.34
N LYS A 236 0.53 -9.39 16.88
CA LYS A 236 -0.23 -8.18 16.52
C LYS A 236 -0.42 -7.99 15.00
N THR A 237 -0.02 -8.97 14.19
CA THR A 237 -0.15 -8.88 12.73
C THR A 237 -1.07 -9.96 12.17
N LEU A 238 -2.02 -9.54 11.32
CA LEU A 238 -2.83 -10.43 10.49
C LEU A 238 -2.48 -10.22 9.02
N TYR A 239 -2.17 -11.32 8.32
CA TYR A 239 -1.95 -11.33 6.88
C TYR A 239 -3.21 -11.78 6.15
N LEU A 240 -3.61 -11.01 5.13
CA LEU A 240 -4.68 -11.34 4.20
C LEU A 240 -4.07 -11.56 2.81
N VAL A 241 -4.12 -12.78 2.31
CA VAL A 241 -3.37 -13.19 1.11
C VAL A 241 -4.25 -14.00 0.16
N GLY A 242 -4.32 -13.56 -1.08
CA GLY A 242 -5.01 -14.30 -2.14
C GLY A 242 -4.18 -15.49 -2.63
N ASP A 243 -4.83 -16.64 -2.85
CA ASP A 243 -4.15 -17.85 -3.37
C ASP A 243 -3.77 -17.72 -4.86
N ALA A 244 -4.41 -16.82 -5.61
CA ALA A 244 -4.08 -16.50 -7.00
C ALA A 244 -3.05 -15.37 -7.12
N ASP A 245 -2.61 -14.75 -6.02
CA ASP A 245 -1.58 -13.72 -6.02
C ASP A 245 -0.24 -14.28 -6.53
N PRO A 246 0.35 -13.75 -7.61
CA PRO A 246 1.63 -14.23 -8.14
C PRO A 246 2.77 -14.11 -7.13
N PHE A 247 2.76 -13.12 -6.23
CA PHE A 247 3.78 -12.98 -5.17
C PHE A 247 3.64 -14.08 -4.12
N ALA A 248 2.41 -14.40 -3.71
CA ALA A 248 2.14 -15.53 -2.80
C ALA A 248 2.57 -16.85 -3.41
N GLN A 249 2.23 -17.10 -4.67
CA GLN A 249 2.57 -18.34 -5.41
C GLN A 249 4.09 -18.52 -5.60
N MET A 250 4.83 -17.43 -5.81
CA MET A 250 6.29 -17.46 -6.02
C MET A 250 7.10 -17.48 -4.71
N GLY A 251 6.50 -17.81 -3.58
CA GLY A 251 7.19 -18.07 -2.32
C GLY A 251 6.65 -17.34 -1.10
N GLY A 252 5.88 -16.25 -1.27
CA GLY A 252 5.35 -15.47 -0.15
C GLY A 252 4.50 -16.30 0.81
N LYS A 253 3.56 -17.10 0.28
CA LYS A 253 2.72 -18.02 1.08
C LYS A 253 3.56 -18.99 1.92
N ARG A 254 4.61 -19.57 1.32
CA ARG A 254 5.48 -20.50 2.04
C ARG A 254 6.18 -19.85 3.22
N LEU A 255 6.67 -18.61 3.06
CA LEU A 255 7.33 -17.88 4.15
C LEU A 255 6.38 -17.60 5.31
N LEU A 256 5.15 -17.21 5.03
CA LEU A 256 4.14 -16.98 6.08
C LEU A 256 3.85 -18.24 6.89
N VAL A 257 3.67 -19.37 6.22
CA VAL A 257 3.42 -20.66 6.87
C VAL A 257 4.63 -21.13 7.68
N GLN A 258 5.84 -21.06 7.10
CA GLN A 258 7.07 -21.49 7.78
C GLN A 258 7.40 -20.66 9.03
N ASN A 259 6.99 -19.41 9.06
CA ASN A 259 7.23 -18.52 10.19
C ASN A 259 6.02 -18.42 11.15
N ASN A 260 5.03 -19.31 11.00
CA ASN A 260 3.82 -19.36 11.85
C ASN A 260 3.12 -17.99 11.97
N MET A 261 3.02 -17.24 10.86
CA MET A 261 2.35 -15.95 10.86
C MET A 261 0.83 -16.13 10.85
N ASN A 262 0.11 -15.32 11.61
CA ASN A 262 -1.35 -15.31 11.59
C ASN A 262 -1.84 -14.87 10.22
N THR A 263 -2.36 -15.81 9.41
CA THR A 263 -2.66 -15.60 7.99
C THR A 263 -4.02 -16.18 7.63
N ARG A 264 -4.82 -15.38 6.89
CA ARG A 264 -6.02 -15.85 6.19
C ARG A 264 -5.73 -15.91 4.69
N PHE A 265 -5.90 -17.07 4.10
CA PHE A 265 -5.77 -17.29 2.66
C PHE A 265 -7.13 -17.29 1.99
N PHE A 266 -7.24 -16.60 0.85
CA PHE A 266 -8.50 -16.45 0.11
C PHE A 266 -8.39 -17.14 -1.25
N PRO A 267 -9.21 -18.18 -1.50
CA PRO A 267 -9.19 -18.89 -2.78
C PRO A 267 -9.66 -17.98 -3.91
N ASP A 268 -9.01 -18.11 -5.07
CA ASP A 268 -9.37 -17.36 -6.29
C ASP A 268 -9.23 -15.83 -6.20
N VAL A 269 -8.55 -15.30 -5.19
CA VAL A 269 -8.26 -13.88 -5.00
C VAL A 269 -6.80 -13.61 -5.36
N GLY A 270 -6.54 -12.52 -6.05
CA GLY A 270 -5.19 -12.12 -6.50
C GLY A 270 -4.51 -11.12 -5.58
N HIS A 271 -3.61 -10.34 -6.18
CA HIS A 271 -2.83 -9.31 -5.50
C HIS A 271 -3.67 -8.08 -5.08
N GLY A 272 -4.75 -7.78 -5.83
CA GLY A 272 -5.66 -6.68 -5.54
C GLY A 272 -6.71 -7.01 -4.49
N ILE A 273 -6.38 -7.76 -3.44
CA ILE A 273 -7.30 -8.32 -2.46
C ILE A 273 -8.28 -7.30 -1.85
N ASN A 274 -7.79 -6.11 -1.49
CA ASN A 274 -8.62 -5.05 -0.91
C ASN A 274 -9.61 -4.42 -1.90
N HIS A 275 -9.44 -4.67 -3.20
CA HIS A 275 -10.40 -4.32 -4.26
C HIS A 275 -11.28 -5.52 -4.61
N GLU A 276 -10.68 -6.70 -4.80
CA GLU A 276 -11.40 -7.89 -5.28
C GLU A 276 -12.47 -8.40 -4.31
N ILE A 277 -12.19 -8.32 -3.01
CA ILE A 277 -13.08 -8.75 -1.93
C ILE A 277 -13.23 -7.65 -0.88
N ALA A 278 -13.45 -6.41 -1.35
CA ALA A 278 -13.49 -5.22 -0.50
C ALA A 278 -14.43 -5.35 0.71
N ASP A 279 -15.63 -5.87 0.52
CA ASP A 279 -16.63 -6.03 1.60
C ASP A 279 -16.10 -6.95 2.72
N GLU A 280 -15.44 -8.04 2.34
CA GLU A 280 -14.85 -8.98 3.31
C GLU A 280 -13.65 -8.38 4.03
N VAL A 281 -12.76 -7.70 3.31
CA VAL A 281 -11.62 -6.97 3.89
C VAL A 281 -12.10 -5.88 4.85
N ASN A 282 -13.13 -5.12 4.45
CA ASN A 282 -13.72 -4.06 5.28
C ASN A 282 -14.36 -4.58 6.58
N ARG A 283 -14.80 -5.84 6.61
CA ARG A 283 -15.29 -6.52 7.81
C ARG A 283 -14.14 -7.03 8.68
N ILE A 284 -13.13 -7.66 8.08
CA ILE A 284 -12.01 -8.30 8.79
C ILE A 284 -11.11 -7.26 9.49
N ILE A 285 -10.84 -6.13 8.85
CA ILE A 285 -9.95 -5.10 9.41
C ILE A 285 -10.42 -4.63 10.79
N PRO A 286 -11.64 -4.12 10.99
CA PRO A 286 -12.09 -3.70 12.30
C PRO A 286 -12.25 -4.87 13.30
N GLU A 287 -12.69 -6.04 12.86
CA GLU A 287 -12.75 -7.24 13.72
C GLU A 287 -11.38 -7.56 14.34
N PHE A 288 -10.34 -7.60 13.54
CA PHE A 288 -9.00 -7.91 14.04
C PHE A 288 -8.39 -6.77 14.85
N LEU A 289 -8.50 -5.53 14.36
CA LEU A 289 -7.83 -4.40 14.99
C LEU A 289 -8.47 -3.98 16.32
N LEU A 290 -9.81 -4.02 16.43
CA LEU A 290 -10.54 -3.47 17.58
C LEU A 290 -11.02 -4.54 18.57
N ASP A 291 -11.41 -5.73 18.09
CA ASP A 291 -12.12 -6.73 18.88
C ASP A 291 -11.22 -7.88 19.37
N GLY A 292 -9.95 -7.90 18.99
CA GLY A 292 -8.99 -8.96 19.30
C GLY A 292 -8.09 -8.66 20.51
#